data_954af13f3f96336358788a374cc2e97a
#
_entry.id   954af13f3f96336358788a374cc2e97a
#
_cell.length_a   1.000
_cell.length_b   1.000
_cell.length_c   1.000
_cell.angle_alpha   90.00
_cell.angle_beta   90.00
_cell.angle_gamma   90.00
#
_symmetry.space_group_name_H-M   'P 1'
#
loop_
_entity.id
_entity.type
_entity.pdbx_description
1 polymer ?
#
loop_
_entity_poly.entity_id
_entity_poly.type
_entity_poly.pdbx_seq_one_letter_code
_entity_poly.pdbx_strand_id
1 'polypeptide(L)'
;GQVVVFVEIGTDVCLSGINLNECVNSAVQKAYIENYYRKSVVKNSLFCRDNTNTNTPAILYTDFIEGSSVNIKLMVKGAGSENYSAVKMFNPSSSKSDIFEFIKQSLITAGEKSCPPYVLGIGAGGTMDYAALLSKKAFFNNTNTVEEKNFISEMKAYLSDFSSDILDIKLCSSSTHIACLPVALTINCHCTRHAKCSITQAGIVYERANNSFINLDDDSSLAQKCVFADDITAIRALNKGENILLSGEIYTARDAAHKRIVDDFAANGTLPFDMKDKIVFYAGPCPAALNEVIGPVGPTTSSRMDKFCEFMYSHGIVATIGKGERSKAAIDAISACGGKYL
;
A
#
# COMPACT_ATOMS: atom_id res chain seq x y z
N GLY A 1 -6.76 3.07 1.28
CA GLY A 1 -5.76 3.64 2.21
C GLY A 1 -6.30 4.84 2.97
N GLN A 2 -5.57 5.27 3.99
CA GLN A 2 -5.90 6.52 4.69
C GLN A 2 -5.46 7.73 3.87
N VAL A 3 -6.29 8.77 3.84
CA VAL A 3 -6.00 9.99 3.10
C VAL A 3 -5.16 10.92 3.98
N VAL A 4 -4.07 11.44 3.41
CA VAL A 4 -3.23 12.48 4.01
C VAL A 4 -3.32 13.71 3.12
N VAL A 5 -3.64 14.84 3.70
CA VAL A 5 -3.85 16.11 3.01
C VAL A 5 -2.91 17.15 3.61
N PHE A 6 -2.20 17.84 2.74
CA PHE A 6 -1.39 19.01 3.09
C PHE A 6 -2.06 20.24 2.48
N VAL A 7 -2.37 21.23 3.31
CA VAL A 7 -2.96 22.50 2.89
C VAL A 7 -1.98 23.63 3.21
N GLU A 8 -1.46 24.27 2.17
CA GLU A 8 -0.61 25.46 2.29
C GLU A 8 -1.48 26.68 2.05
N ILE A 9 -1.58 27.55 3.04
CA ILE A 9 -2.48 28.72 3.04
C ILE A 9 -1.64 29.99 2.87
N GLY A 10 -1.93 30.74 1.81
CA GLY A 10 -1.29 32.04 1.59
C GLY A 10 -1.62 33.04 2.70
N THR A 11 -0.63 33.84 3.11
CA THR A 11 -0.80 34.86 4.18
C THR A 11 -1.86 35.91 3.87
N ASP A 12 -2.16 36.13 2.59
CA ASP A 12 -3.20 37.07 2.14
C ASP A 12 -4.59 36.41 2.03
N VAL A 13 -4.71 35.12 2.37
CA VAL A 13 -5.99 34.40 2.29
C VAL A 13 -6.77 34.51 3.59
N CYS A 14 -8.03 34.88 3.50
CA CYS A 14 -8.95 34.86 4.61
C CYS A 14 -9.92 33.68 4.52
N LEU A 15 -9.86 32.76 5.49
CA LEU A 15 -10.74 31.59 5.60
C LEU A 15 -11.83 31.83 6.67
N SER A 16 -12.65 32.87 6.49
CA SER A 16 -13.69 33.17 7.46
C SER A 16 -14.84 32.14 7.40
N GLY A 17 -15.22 31.64 8.57
CA GLY A 17 -16.35 30.70 8.72
C GLY A 17 -16.08 29.27 8.19
N ILE A 18 -14.84 28.92 7.86
CA ILE A 18 -14.49 27.62 7.35
C ILE A 18 -13.78 26.75 8.42
N ASN A 19 -14.31 25.57 8.68
CA ASN A 19 -13.62 24.54 9.44
C ASN A 19 -12.93 23.57 8.45
N LEU A 20 -11.62 23.74 8.27
CA LEU A 20 -10.84 22.92 7.31
C LEU A 20 -10.94 21.41 7.57
N ASN A 21 -10.95 20.98 8.83
CA ASN A 21 -11.09 19.56 9.17
C ASN A 21 -12.44 19.02 8.71
N GLU A 22 -13.52 19.74 8.93
CA GLU A 22 -14.85 19.33 8.48
C GLU A 22 -14.95 19.32 6.96
N CYS A 23 -14.43 20.35 6.30
CA CYS A 23 -14.43 20.43 4.83
C CYS A 23 -13.68 19.27 4.22
N VAL A 24 -12.46 18.98 4.69
CA VAL A 24 -11.63 17.86 4.18
C VAL A 24 -12.30 16.51 4.46
N ASN A 25 -12.81 16.28 5.66
CA ASN A 25 -13.47 15.03 6.01
C ASN A 25 -14.76 14.83 5.20
N SER A 26 -15.57 15.85 5.00
CA SER A 26 -16.79 15.78 4.17
C SER A 26 -16.45 15.47 2.72
N ALA A 27 -15.41 16.10 2.16
CA ALA A 27 -14.95 15.82 0.80
C ALA A 27 -14.42 14.40 0.64
N VAL A 28 -13.63 13.91 1.60
CA VAL A 28 -13.12 12.53 1.60
C VAL A 28 -14.26 11.53 1.72
N GLN A 29 -15.18 11.72 2.66
CA GLN A 29 -16.37 10.87 2.82
C GLN A 29 -17.17 10.80 1.52
N LYS A 30 -17.49 11.95 0.93
CA LYS A 30 -18.23 12.05 -0.33
C LYS A 30 -17.51 11.27 -1.45
N ALA A 31 -16.22 11.53 -1.65
CA ALA A 31 -15.44 10.86 -2.66
C ALA A 31 -15.42 9.32 -2.49
N TYR A 32 -15.28 8.84 -1.25
CA TYR A 32 -15.23 7.40 -0.98
C TYR A 32 -16.59 6.70 -1.09
N ILE A 33 -17.68 7.40 -0.82
CA ILE A 33 -19.04 6.84 -0.95
C ILE A 33 -19.48 6.84 -2.41
N GLU A 34 -19.39 7.98 -3.09
CA GLU A 34 -19.90 8.14 -4.45
C GLU A 34 -19.10 7.34 -5.50
N ASN A 35 -17.79 7.13 -5.27
CA ASN A 35 -16.94 6.36 -6.19
C ASN A 35 -16.69 4.93 -5.72
N TYR A 36 -17.41 4.43 -4.74
CA TYR A 36 -17.30 3.05 -4.22
C TYR A 36 -15.88 2.67 -3.80
N TYR A 37 -15.05 3.64 -3.38
CA TYR A 37 -13.69 3.36 -2.96
C TYR A 37 -13.67 2.53 -1.68
N ARG A 38 -12.67 1.68 -1.55
CA ARG A 38 -12.48 0.82 -0.38
C ARG A 38 -12.22 1.66 0.88
N LYS A 39 -13.14 1.59 1.85
CA LYS A 39 -13.01 2.23 3.16
C LYS A 39 -12.13 1.35 4.05
N SER A 40 -11.09 1.94 4.65
CA SER A 40 -10.06 1.21 5.39
C SER A 40 -9.74 1.84 6.76
N VAL A 41 -10.38 2.95 7.11
CA VAL A 41 -10.18 3.63 8.39
C VAL A 41 -11.06 2.99 9.46
N VAL A 42 -10.48 2.75 10.63
CA VAL A 42 -11.18 2.21 11.79
C VAL A 42 -11.42 3.31 12.83
N LYS A 43 -12.47 3.15 13.64
CA LYS A 43 -12.90 4.14 14.64
C LYS A 43 -11.83 4.42 15.69
N ASN A 44 -11.13 3.38 16.12
CA ASN A 44 -10.03 3.48 17.08
C ASN A 44 -8.94 2.45 16.76
N SER A 45 -7.69 2.85 16.89
CA SER A 45 -6.55 2.00 16.54
C SER A 45 -6.31 0.87 17.54
N LEU A 46 -6.59 1.07 18.83
CA LEU A 46 -6.26 0.15 19.92
C LEU A 46 -7.45 -0.63 20.43
N PHE A 47 -8.63 -0.02 20.49
CA PHE A 47 -9.78 -0.61 21.17
C PHE A 47 -10.87 -1.08 20.20
N CYS A 48 -11.59 -0.17 19.57
CA CYS A 48 -12.66 -0.49 18.64
C CYS A 48 -12.17 -0.38 17.20
N ARG A 49 -11.84 -1.50 16.58
CA ARG A 49 -11.36 -1.54 15.19
C ARG A 49 -12.47 -1.67 14.14
N ASP A 50 -13.70 -1.29 14.49
CA ASP A 50 -14.80 -1.22 13.54
C ASP A 50 -14.51 -0.21 12.44
N ASN A 51 -14.89 -0.54 11.22
CA ASN A 51 -14.72 0.37 10.09
C ASN A 51 -15.59 1.61 10.26
N THR A 52 -15.06 2.79 9.94
CA THR A 52 -15.84 4.04 9.95
C THR A 52 -16.90 4.10 8.85
N ASN A 53 -16.75 3.29 7.80
CA ASN A 53 -17.57 3.27 6.59
C ASN A 53 -17.59 4.57 5.77
N THR A 54 -16.79 5.53 6.16
CA THR A 54 -16.62 6.84 5.49
C THR A 54 -15.19 7.08 5.00
N ASN A 55 -14.24 6.25 5.49
CA ASN A 55 -12.80 6.43 5.32
C ASN A 55 -12.25 7.74 5.95
N THR A 56 -12.95 8.26 6.92
CA THR A 56 -12.54 9.43 7.72
C THR A 56 -12.23 9.02 9.15
N PRO A 57 -11.44 9.81 9.92
CA PRO A 57 -10.88 11.08 9.49
C PRO A 57 -9.70 10.94 8.55
N ALA A 58 -9.52 11.93 7.68
CA ALA A 58 -8.26 12.17 6.98
C ALA A 58 -7.21 12.75 7.94
N ILE A 59 -5.94 12.58 7.60
CA ILE A 59 -4.85 13.27 8.30
C ILE A 59 -4.62 14.60 7.61
N LEU A 60 -4.81 15.70 8.33
CA LEU A 60 -4.65 17.05 7.81
C LEU A 60 -3.41 17.71 8.41
N TYR A 61 -2.56 18.23 7.55
CA TYR A 61 -1.45 19.11 7.89
C TYR A 61 -1.68 20.47 7.24
N THR A 62 -1.43 21.55 7.98
CA THR A 62 -1.56 22.92 7.49
C THR A 62 -0.26 23.66 7.64
N ASP A 63 0.12 24.41 6.61
CA ASP A 63 1.27 25.30 6.62
C ASP A 63 0.84 26.68 6.09
N PHE A 64 1.57 27.72 6.45
CA PHE A 64 1.42 29.06 5.88
C PHE A 64 2.53 29.34 4.88
N ILE A 65 2.17 29.92 3.75
CA ILE A 65 3.09 30.34 2.68
C ILE A 65 2.83 31.81 2.33
N GLU A 66 3.77 32.46 1.69
CA GLU A 66 3.55 33.81 1.17
C GLU A 66 2.56 33.81 0.01
N GLY A 67 1.75 34.90 -0.09
CA GLY A 67 0.86 35.16 -1.21
C GLY A 67 -0.61 34.84 -0.96
N SER A 68 -1.39 34.75 -2.05
CA SER A 68 -2.86 34.73 -2.06
C SER A 68 -3.45 33.42 -2.57
N SER A 69 -2.70 32.33 -2.56
CA SER A 69 -3.17 31.01 -3.02
C SER A 69 -3.36 30.03 -1.86
N VAL A 70 -4.22 29.04 -2.07
CA VAL A 70 -4.31 27.86 -1.21
C VAL A 70 -3.88 26.65 -2.05
N ASN A 71 -2.79 25.99 -1.65
CA ASN A 71 -2.31 24.79 -2.31
C ASN A 71 -2.74 23.57 -1.52
N ILE A 72 -3.34 22.62 -2.19
CA ILE A 72 -3.77 21.35 -1.60
C ILE A 72 -2.98 20.22 -2.29
N LYS A 73 -2.29 19.42 -1.46
CA LYS A 73 -1.59 18.21 -1.89
C LYS A 73 -2.20 17.03 -1.14
N LEU A 74 -2.56 15.99 -1.86
CA LEU A 74 -3.25 14.84 -1.31
C LEU A 74 -2.52 13.56 -1.69
N MET A 75 -2.38 12.65 -0.72
CA MET A 75 -1.93 11.28 -0.97
C MET A 75 -2.87 10.28 -0.30
N VAL A 76 -3.12 9.16 -0.98
CA VAL A 76 -3.82 8.02 -0.41
C VAL A 76 -2.81 6.93 -0.07
N LYS A 77 -2.46 6.83 1.21
CA LYS A 77 -1.40 5.96 1.70
C LYS A 77 -1.91 4.55 1.98
N GLY A 78 -1.33 3.57 1.29
CA GLY A 78 -1.63 2.16 1.50
C GLY A 78 -0.97 1.62 2.77
N ALA A 79 -1.72 0.85 3.59
CA ALA A 79 -1.20 0.29 4.84
C ALA A 79 -0.06 -0.72 4.62
N GLY A 80 -0.06 -1.47 3.51
CA GLY A 80 1.01 -2.42 3.21
C GLY A 80 2.39 -1.76 3.22
N SER A 81 2.53 -0.67 2.50
CA SER A 81 3.79 0.09 2.45
C SER A 81 3.98 1.01 3.67
N GLU A 82 2.91 1.53 4.28
CA GLU A 82 3.02 2.36 5.50
C GLU A 82 3.62 1.57 6.67
N ASN A 83 3.25 0.31 6.84
CA ASN A 83 3.74 -0.55 7.91
C ASN A 83 5.25 -0.81 7.87
N TYR A 84 5.91 -0.52 6.77
CA TYR A 84 7.35 -0.67 6.59
C TYR A 84 8.09 0.67 6.45
N SER A 85 7.36 1.78 6.57
CA SER A 85 7.97 3.10 6.76
C SER A 85 8.65 3.14 8.13
N ALA A 86 9.78 3.82 8.23
CA ALA A 86 10.61 3.80 9.42
C ALA A 86 11.21 5.17 9.73
N VAL A 87 11.53 5.41 10.99
CA VAL A 87 12.28 6.58 11.45
C VAL A 87 13.41 6.13 12.39
N LYS A 88 14.57 6.76 12.25
CA LYS A 88 15.73 6.49 13.10
C LYS A 88 16.43 7.79 13.50
N MET A 89 16.80 7.88 14.76
CA MET A 89 17.67 8.93 15.27
C MET A 89 19.12 8.47 15.10
N PHE A 90 19.89 9.23 14.31
CA PHE A 90 21.32 9.00 14.12
C PHE A 90 22.13 9.92 15.01
N ASN A 91 23.37 9.52 15.26
CA ASN A 91 24.37 10.42 15.83
C ASN A 91 24.76 11.44 14.72
N PRO A 92 24.92 12.73 15.02
CA PRO A 92 25.36 13.74 14.05
C PRO A 92 26.67 13.40 13.32
N SER A 93 27.50 12.56 13.91
CA SER A 93 28.74 12.06 13.31
C SER A 93 28.55 10.81 12.43
N SER A 94 27.34 10.30 12.30
CA SER A 94 27.05 9.15 11.43
C SER A 94 27.35 9.48 9.98
N SER A 95 27.89 8.51 9.27
CA SER A 95 28.21 8.64 7.86
C SER A 95 26.99 8.56 6.94
N LYS A 96 27.10 9.00 5.71
CA LYS A 96 26.07 8.75 4.69
C LYS A 96 25.79 7.26 4.52
N SER A 97 26.81 6.41 4.62
CA SER A 97 26.69 4.96 4.51
C SER A 97 25.79 4.37 5.61
N ASP A 98 25.85 4.92 6.83
CA ASP A 98 24.97 4.47 7.92
C ASP A 98 23.50 4.75 7.61
N ILE A 99 23.22 5.89 6.96
CA ILE A 99 21.86 6.26 6.52
C ILE A 99 21.40 5.36 5.37
N PHE A 100 22.29 5.12 4.39
CA PHE A 100 21.98 4.24 3.26
C PHE A 100 21.71 2.81 3.70
N GLU A 101 22.49 2.31 4.68
CA GLU A 101 22.29 0.97 5.25
C GLU A 101 20.96 0.88 6.00
N PHE A 102 20.57 1.90 6.74
CA PHE A 102 19.25 1.95 7.38
C PHE A 102 18.11 1.83 6.36
N ILE A 103 18.22 2.54 5.22
CA ILE A 103 17.23 2.48 4.15
C ILE A 103 17.25 1.10 3.49
N LYS A 104 18.43 0.54 3.21
CA LYS A 104 18.60 -0.81 2.65
C LYS A 104 17.95 -1.87 3.54
N GLN A 105 18.21 -1.85 4.84
CA GLN A 105 17.62 -2.79 5.79
C GLN A 105 16.10 -2.64 5.92
N SER A 106 15.60 -1.42 5.80
CA SER A 106 14.15 -1.17 5.77
C SER A 106 13.51 -1.78 4.53
N LEU A 107 14.16 -1.71 3.36
CA LEU A 107 13.69 -2.32 2.12
C LEU A 107 13.74 -3.85 2.18
N ILE A 108 14.81 -4.44 2.73
CA ILE A 108 14.92 -5.89 2.96
C ILE A 108 13.75 -6.36 3.85
N THR A 109 13.48 -5.65 4.93
CA THR A 109 12.39 -5.96 5.85
C THR A 109 11.01 -5.82 5.18
N ALA A 110 10.86 -4.83 4.32
CA ALA A 110 9.63 -4.58 3.58
C ALA A 110 9.35 -5.69 2.55
N GLY A 111 10.35 -6.08 1.79
CA GLY A 111 10.26 -7.09 0.74
C GLY A 111 9.01 -6.91 -0.12
N GLU A 112 8.43 -7.99 -0.58
CA GLU A 112 7.20 -7.99 -1.38
C GLU A 112 5.95 -7.47 -0.65
N LYS A 113 5.99 -7.41 0.71
CA LYS A 113 4.84 -7.01 1.54
C LYS A 113 4.40 -5.56 1.31
N SER A 114 5.30 -4.70 0.86
CA SER A 114 5.02 -3.29 0.55
C SER A 114 4.70 -3.03 -0.92
N CYS A 115 4.54 -4.07 -1.73
CA CYS A 115 4.16 -4.01 -3.15
C CYS A 115 5.16 -3.23 -4.02
N PRO A 116 6.34 -3.78 -4.30
CA PRO A 116 7.27 -3.20 -5.25
C PRO A 116 6.65 -3.09 -6.67
N PRO A 117 7.20 -2.28 -7.56
CA PRO A 117 8.32 -1.36 -7.31
C PRO A 117 7.91 -0.15 -6.47
N TYR A 118 8.88 0.48 -5.77
CA TYR A 118 8.62 1.53 -4.78
C TYR A 118 9.00 2.93 -5.30
N VAL A 119 8.32 3.93 -4.76
CA VAL A 119 8.89 5.27 -4.65
C VAL A 119 9.23 5.52 -3.19
N LEU A 120 10.45 5.96 -2.92
CA LEU A 120 10.94 6.22 -1.56
C LEU A 120 10.87 7.71 -1.26
N GLY A 121 10.26 8.07 -0.15
CA GLY A 121 10.27 9.43 0.38
C GLY A 121 11.17 9.48 1.61
N ILE A 122 12.21 10.30 1.56
CA ILE A 122 13.17 10.47 2.65
C ILE A 122 12.98 11.85 3.26
N GLY A 123 12.84 11.89 4.56
CA GLY A 123 12.81 13.12 5.35
C GLY A 123 14.00 13.15 6.30
N ALA A 124 14.74 14.26 6.33
CA ALA A 124 15.87 14.43 7.22
C ALA A 124 15.84 15.78 7.92
N GLY A 125 16.15 15.81 9.21
CA GLY A 125 16.23 17.04 10.00
C GLY A 125 14.96 17.36 10.78
N GLY A 126 14.98 18.48 11.49
CA GLY A 126 13.97 18.88 12.45
C GLY A 126 13.97 17.98 13.70
N THR A 127 12.79 17.62 14.15
CA THR A 127 12.51 16.64 15.20
C THR A 127 12.13 15.29 14.57
N MET A 128 12.01 14.24 15.36
CA MET A 128 11.66 12.90 14.88
C MET A 128 10.34 12.87 14.08
N ASP A 129 9.32 13.52 14.61
CA ASP A 129 7.99 13.67 14.00
C ASP A 129 8.05 14.52 12.73
N TYR A 130 8.86 15.58 12.73
CA TYR A 130 9.05 16.44 11.57
C TYR A 130 9.80 15.72 10.44
N ALA A 131 10.81 14.92 10.74
CA ALA A 131 11.47 14.07 9.74
C ALA A 131 10.48 13.08 9.12
N ALA A 132 9.59 12.47 9.91
CA ALA A 132 8.53 11.61 9.41
C ALA A 132 7.54 12.38 8.50
N LEU A 133 7.18 13.61 8.85
CA LEU A 133 6.37 14.49 8.01
C LEU A 133 7.09 14.85 6.71
N LEU A 134 8.37 15.22 6.78
CA LEU A 134 9.19 15.55 5.60
C LEU A 134 9.28 14.37 4.64
N SER A 135 9.38 13.13 5.14
CA SER A 135 9.43 11.95 4.28
C SER A 135 8.16 11.77 3.43
N LYS A 136 7.00 12.21 3.93
CA LYS A 136 5.73 12.27 3.17
C LYS A 136 5.66 13.48 2.25
N LYS A 137 6.10 14.65 2.71
CA LYS A 137 6.19 15.85 1.87
C LYS A 137 7.14 15.68 0.69
N ALA A 138 8.17 14.83 0.82
CA ALA A 138 9.15 14.54 -0.24
C ALA A 138 8.49 14.07 -1.55
N PHE A 139 7.37 13.35 -1.50
CA PHE A 139 6.65 12.92 -2.71
C PHE A 139 6.12 14.08 -3.57
N PHE A 140 5.98 15.26 -2.98
CA PHE A 140 5.50 16.46 -3.64
C PHE A 140 6.61 17.48 -3.93
N ASN A 141 7.85 17.19 -3.49
CA ASN A 141 9.00 18.04 -3.70
C ASN A 141 9.61 17.80 -5.08
N ASN A 142 9.68 18.85 -5.89
CA ASN A 142 10.30 18.82 -7.22
C ASN A 142 11.59 19.65 -7.28
N THR A 143 11.96 20.31 -6.17
CA THR A 143 13.11 21.22 -6.11
C THR A 143 14.09 20.72 -5.07
N ASN A 144 15.14 20.04 -5.52
CA ASN A 144 16.24 19.65 -4.65
C ASN A 144 17.47 20.51 -4.93
N THR A 145 18.25 20.81 -3.89
CA THR A 145 19.57 21.45 -4.02
C THR A 145 20.54 20.52 -4.75
N VAL A 146 21.70 21.05 -5.11
CA VAL A 146 22.76 20.24 -5.75
C VAL A 146 23.23 19.12 -4.82
N GLU A 147 23.38 19.43 -3.53
CA GLU A 147 23.81 18.49 -2.50
C GLU A 147 22.77 17.37 -2.30
N GLU A 148 21.49 17.71 -2.29
CA GLU A 148 20.40 16.72 -2.20
C GLU A 148 20.34 15.81 -3.43
N LYS A 149 20.53 16.36 -4.62
CA LYS A 149 20.63 15.58 -5.87
C LYS A 149 21.80 14.61 -5.85
N ASN A 150 22.97 15.07 -5.37
CA ASN A 150 24.14 14.22 -5.23
C ASN A 150 23.90 13.10 -4.22
N PHE A 151 23.29 13.41 -3.08
CA PHE A 151 22.92 12.43 -2.06
C PHE A 151 21.97 11.35 -2.62
N ILE A 152 20.93 11.77 -3.38
CA ILE A 152 20.00 10.84 -4.04
C ILE A 152 20.76 9.96 -5.05
N SER A 153 21.69 10.52 -5.82
CA SER A 153 22.47 9.77 -6.81
C SER A 153 23.39 8.74 -6.15
N GLU A 154 24.09 9.13 -5.09
CA GLU A 154 24.92 8.22 -4.29
C GLU A 154 24.09 7.08 -3.68
N MET A 155 22.89 7.40 -3.16
CA MET A 155 21.97 6.42 -2.61
C MET A 155 21.44 5.43 -3.67
N LYS A 156 21.08 5.92 -4.86
CA LYS A 156 20.67 5.05 -5.97
C LYS A 156 21.80 4.08 -6.35
N ALA A 157 23.03 4.52 -6.36
CA ALA A 157 24.18 3.66 -6.60
C ALA A 157 24.38 2.62 -5.50
N TYR A 158 24.23 3.03 -4.22
CA TYR A 158 24.32 2.11 -3.07
C TYR A 158 23.20 1.04 -3.06
N LEU A 159 22.03 1.41 -3.55
CA LEU A 159 20.84 0.54 -3.63
C LEU A 159 20.71 -0.18 -4.99
N SER A 160 21.80 -0.31 -5.74
CA SER A 160 21.81 -0.91 -7.08
C SER A 160 21.18 -2.32 -7.13
N ASP A 161 21.35 -3.11 -6.05
CA ASP A 161 20.75 -4.45 -5.91
C ASP A 161 19.21 -4.42 -5.91
N PHE A 162 18.61 -3.25 -5.63
CA PHE A 162 17.16 -3.00 -5.62
C PHE A 162 16.70 -2.16 -6.81
N SER A 163 17.51 -2.02 -7.86
CA SER A 163 17.22 -1.15 -8.99
C SER A 163 15.91 -1.49 -9.71
N SER A 164 15.52 -2.76 -9.77
CA SER A 164 14.22 -3.20 -10.30
C SER A 164 13.03 -2.84 -9.40
N ASP A 165 13.29 -2.68 -8.11
CA ASP A 165 12.25 -2.47 -7.09
C ASP A 165 12.07 -0.99 -6.72
N ILE A 166 12.95 -0.10 -7.18
CA ILE A 166 12.92 1.33 -6.87
C ILE A 166 12.65 2.14 -8.13
N LEU A 167 11.47 2.73 -8.23
CA LEU A 167 11.10 3.63 -9.31
C LEU A 167 11.75 5.00 -9.16
N ASP A 168 11.75 5.54 -7.95
CA ASP A 168 12.34 6.85 -7.67
C ASP A 168 12.64 7.04 -6.18
N ILE A 169 13.55 7.97 -5.88
CA ILE A 169 13.91 8.42 -4.53
C ILE A 169 13.69 9.92 -4.45
N LYS A 170 12.85 10.33 -3.52
CA LYS A 170 12.53 11.73 -3.21
C LYS A 170 13.11 12.11 -1.85
N LEU A 171 13.64 13.30 -1.73
CA LEU A 171 14.23 13.81 -0.49
C LEU A 171 13.62 15.16 -0.14
N CYS A 172 13.39 15.35 1.14
CA CYS A 172 13.09 16.65 1.73
C CYS A 172 13.89 16.80 3.02
N SER A 173 14.73 17.82 3.09
CA SER A 173 15.58 18.07 4.25
C SER A 173 15.23 19.39 4.94
N SER A 174 15.61 19.52 6.20
CA SER A 174 15.43 20.72 7.01
C SER A 174 16.57 20.88 8.01
N SER A 175 16.72 22.09 8.53
CA SER A 175 17.61 22.33 9.66
C SER A 175 17.23 21.48 10.86
N THR A 176 18.24 21.10 11.67
CA THR A 176 18.05 20.29 12.88
C THR A 176 18.94 20.79 14.01
N HIS A 177 18.65 20.37 15.23
CA HIS A 177 19.53 20.67 16.37
C HIS A 177 20.89 20.01 16.17
N ILE A 178 21.98 20.72 16.53
CA ILE A 178 23.37 20.28 16.28
C ILE A 178 23.69 18.89 16.83
N ALA A 179 23.01 18.46 17.88
CA ALA A 179 23.18 17.15 18.53
C ALA A 179 22.18 16.09 18.02
N CYS A 180 21.42 16.36 16.97
CA CYS A 180 20.37 15.43 16.45
C CYS A 180 20.54 15.21 14.95
N LEU A 181 20.21 14.01 14.50
CA LEU A 181 20.09 13.68 13.07
C LEU A 181 18.94 12.68 12.88
N PRO A 182 17.68 13.15 12.91
CA PRO A 182 16.54 12.32 12.58
C PRO A 182 16.47 12.06 11.08
N VAL A 183 16.27 10.82 10.68
CA VAL A 183 16.02 10.41 9.29
C VAL A 183 14.83 9.49 9.26
N ALA A 184 13.88 9.78 8.38
CA ALA A 184 12.68 8.99 8.16
C ALA A 184 12.61 8.51 6.71
N LEU A 185 12.09 7.30 6.55
CA LEU A 185 11.79 6.68 5.27
C LEU A 185 10.29 6.40 5.19
N THR A 186 9.63 6.95 4.18
CA THR A 186 8.29 6.51 3.77
C THR A 186 8.41 5.68 2.50
N ILE A 187 7.99 4.42 2.57
CA ILE A 187 7.89 3.54 1.39
C ILE A 187 6.52 3.74 0.77
N ASN A 188 6.45 4.00 -0.53
CA ASN A 188 5.20 4.09 -1.27
C ASN A 188 5.21 3.09 -2.43
N CYS A 189 4.13 2.29 -2.58
CA CYS A 189 4.04 1.32 -3.65
C CYS A 189 3.86 2.01 -5.02
N HIS A 190 4.05 1.28 -6.11
CA HIS A 190 3.92 1.78 -7.49
C HIS A 190 2.58 2.48 -7.79
N CYS A 191 1.51 2.11 -7.10
CA CYS A 191 0.20 2.76 -7.25
C CYS A 191 0.16 4.16 -6.65
N THR A 192 1.16 5.01 -6.85
CA THR A 192 1.23 6.37 -6.29
C THR A 192 -0.07 7.15 -6.54
N ARG A 193 -0.88 7.28 -5.50
CA ARG A 193 -2.18 7.97 -5.56
C ARG A 193 -2.00 9.36 -4.96
N HIS A 194 -1.48 10.26 -5.79
CA HIS A 194 -1.22 11.65 -5.42
C HIS A 194 -2.04 12.59 -6.29
N ALA A 195 -2.45 13.71 -5.72
CA ALA A 195 -3.09 14.80 -6.45
C ALA A 195 -2.65 16.14 -5.86
N LYS A 196 -2.61 17.16 -6.69
CA LYS A 196 -2.35 18.53 -6.29
C LYS A 196 -3.33 19.47 -6.97
N CYS A 197 -3.72 20.53 -6.27
CA CYS A 197 -4.41 21.67 -6.85
C CYS A 197 -4.01 22.95 -6.16
N SER A 198 -4.17 24.05 -6.87
CA SER A 198 -4.03 25.41 -6.34
C SER A 198 -5.32 26.16 -6.53
N ILE A 199 -5.81 26.79 -5.46
CA ILE A 199 -6.97 27.68 -5.47
C ILE A 199 -6.45 29.10 -5.44
N THR A 200 -6.83 29.88 -6.44
CA THR A 200 -6.47 31.30 -6.58
C THR A 200 -7.71 32.13 -6.85
N GLN A 201 -7.57 33.43 -6.91
CA GLN A 201 -8.67 34.32 -7.31
C GLN A 201 -9.19 34.02 -8.75
N ALA A 202 -8.32 33.49 -9.62
CA ALA A 202 -8.69 33.11 -10.99
C ALA A 202 -9.41 31.77 -11.09
N GLY A 203 -9.50 30.99 -10.00
CA GLY A 203 -10.15 29.69 -9.93
C GLY A 203 -9.23 28.57 -9.44
N ILE A 204 -9.63 27.33 -9.69
CA ILE A 204 -8.93 26.14 -9.25
C ILE A 204 -8.11 25.57 -10.42
N VAL A 205 -6.82 25.40 -10.18
CA VAL A 205 -5.89 24.76 -11.13
C VAL A 205 -5.49 23.39 -10.57
N TYR A 206 -5.77 22.35 -11.33
CA TYR A 206 -5.34 20.98 -11.01
C TYR A 206 -4.03 20.66 -11.71
N GLU A 207 -3.06 20.18 -10.95
CA GLU A 207 -1.87 19.57 -11.54
C GLU A 207 -2.27 18.16 -12.02
N ARG A 208 -2.48 18.01 -13.31
CA ARG A 208 -2.76 16.70 -13.93
C ARG A 208 -1.45 15.94 -14.01
N ALA A 209 -1.45 14.68 -13.55
CA ALA A 209 -0.39 13.76 -13.91
C ALA A 209 -0.36 13.65 -15.45
N ASN A 210 0.84 13.66 -16.03
CA ASN A 210 0.97 13.31 -17.43
C ASN A 210 0.41 11.89 -17.59
N ASN A 211 -0.77 11.80 -18.19
CA ASN A 211 -1.35 10.54 -18.64
C ASN A 211 -0.64 10.09 -19.92
N SER A 212 0.68 9.91 -19.88
CA SER A 212 1.29 8.96 -20.77
C SER A 212 0.80 7.60 -20.29
N PHE A 213 -0.26 7.10 -20.89
CA PHE A 213 -0.58 5.68 -20.81
C PHE A 213 0.68 4.98 -21.26
N ILE A 214 1.37 4.31 -20.34
CA ILE A 214 2.30 3.26 -20.71
C ILE A 214 1.37 2.25 -21.35
N ASN A 215 1.40 2.15 -22.68
CA ASN A 215 0.93 0.96 -23.34
C ASN A 215 1.82 -0.13 -22.75
N LEU A 216 1.27 -0.84 -21.78
CA LEU A 216 1.79 -2.16 -21.46
C LEU A 216 1.52 -2.92 -22.75
N ASP A 217 2.57 -3.07 -23.56
CA ASP A 217 2.54 -4.03 -24.65
C ASP A 217 2.01 -5.31 -24.02
N ASP A 218 0.89 -5.74 -24.55
CA ASP A 218 0.24 -6.96 -24.11
C ASP A 218 1.27 -8.06 -24.34
N ASP A 219 1.92 -8.51 -23.25
CA ASP A 219 2.97 -9.53 -23.32
C ASP A 219 2.29 -10.89 -23.59
N SER A 220 1.50 -10.90 -24.67
CA SER A 220 0.79 -12.05 -25.21
C SER A 220 1.74 -13.13 -25.72
N SER A 221 3.07 -12.89 -25.62
CA SER A 221 4.11 -13.86 -26.01
C SER A 221 4.32 -14.97 -24.98
N LEU A 222 3.87 -14.81 -23.72
CA LEU A 222 3.91 -15.89 -22.75
C LEU A 222 2.83 -16.92 -23.08
N ALA A 223 3.26 -18.10 -23.52
CA ALA A 223 2.35 -19.24 -23.73
C ALA A 223 1.56 -19.49 -22.42
N GLN A 224 0.30 -19.12 -22.39
CA GLN A 224 -0.56 -19.26 -21.24
C GLN A 224 -1.36 -20.54 -21.36
N LYS A 225 -1.29 -21.39 -20.34
CA LYS A 225 -2.08 -22.62 -20.25
C LYS A 225 -3.44 -22.26 -19.65
N CYS A 226 -4.53 -22.55 -20.39
CA CYS A 226 -5.88 -22.38 -19.85
C CYS A 226 -6.20 -23.56 -18.93
N VAL A 227 -6.65 -23.26 -17.71
CA VAL A 227 -7.03 -24.23 -16.67
C VAL A 227 -8.39 -23.85 -16.11
N PHE A 228 -9.27 -24.84 -15.93
CA PHE A 228 -10.55 -24.60 -15.28
C PHE A 228 -10.51 -24.96 -13.79
N ALA A 229 -11.21 -24.19 -12.98
CA ALA A 229 -11.19 -24.32 -11.52
C ALA A 229 -11.79 -25.65 -11.01
N ASP A 230 -12.60 -26.31 -11.81
CA ASP A 230 -13.20 -27.64 -11.56
C ASP A 230 -12.37 -28.80 -12.12
N ASP A 231 -11.35 -28.52 -12.95
CA ASP A 231 -10.38 -29.52 -13.41
C ASP A 231 -9.27 -29.72 -12.37
N ILE A 232 -9.59 -30.45 -11.33
CA ILE A 232 -8.68 -30.73 -10.20
C ILE A 232 -7.42 -31.46 -10.66
N THR A 233 -7.54 -32.29 -11.69
CA THR A 233 -6.41 -33.03 -12.24
C THR A 233 -5.42 -32.07 -12.90
N ALA A 234 -5.90 -31.15 -13.73
CA ALA A 234 -5.07 -30.13 -14.36
C ALA A 234 -4.42 -29.20 -13.32
N ILE A 235 -5.16 -28.80 -12.27
CA ILE A 235 -4.63 -27.97 -11.19
C ILE A 235 -3.50 -28.69 -10.45
N ARG A 236 -3.70 -29.96 -10.08
CA ARG A 236 -2.67 -30.75 -9.37
C ARG A 236 -1.45 -31.05 -10.24
N ALA A 237 -1.60 -31.05 -11.57
CA ALA A 237 -0.51 -31.26 -12.52
C ALA A 237 0.33 -29.99 -12.80
N LEU A 238 -0.06 -28.82 -12.30
CA LEU A 238 0.70 -27.57 -12.50
C LEU A 238 2.09 -27.65 -11.89
N ASN A 239 3.07 -27.12 -12.62
CA ASN A 239 4.47 -27.04 -12.18
C ASN A 239 4.80 -25.60 -11.72
N LYS A 240 5.83 -25.49 -10.91
CA LYS A 240 6.36 -24.21 -10.46
C LYS A 240 6.83 -23.38 -11.66
N GLY A 241 6.35 -22.13 -11.76
CA GLY A 241 6.74 -21.18 -12.80
C GLY A 241 5.87 -21.23 -14.07
N GLU A 242 4.84 -22.09 -14.11
CA GLU A 242 3.87 -22.06 -15.20
C GLU A 242 2.96 -20.84 -15.11
N ASN A 243 2.78 -20.13 -16.22
CA ASN A 243 1.77 -19.09 -16.35
C ASN A 243 0.46 -19.69 -16.82
N ILE A 244 -0.62 -19.42 -16.09
CA ILE A 244 -1.94 -19.96 -16.38
C ILE A 244 -3.00 -18.87 -16.50
N LEU A 245 -4.01 -19.15 -17.33
CA LEU A 245 -5.30 -18.48 -17.30
C LEU A 245 -6.29 -19.39 -16.57
N LEU A 246 -6.67 -19.02 -15.35
CA LEU A 246 -7.63 -19.76 -14.56
C LEU A 246 -9.06 -19.24 -14.81
N SER A 247 -9.97 -20.13 -15.17
CA SER A 247 -11.39 -19.84 -15.40
C SER A 247 -12.27 -20.71 -14.52
N GLY A 248 -13.42 -20.20 -14.11
CA GLY A 248 -14.39 -20.94 -13.30
C GLY A 248 -14.70 -20.29 -11.96
N GLU A 249 -15.35 -21.04 -11.09
CA GLU A 249 -15.77 -20.57 -9.76
C GLU A 249 -14.62 -20.63 -8.76
N ILE A 250 -14.33 -19.51 -8.11
CA ILE A 250 -13.36 -19.42 -7.01
C ILE A 250 -13.98 -18.66 -5.84
N TYR A 251 -13.54 -19.01 -4.61
CA TYR A 251 -14.02 -18.38 -3.38
C TYR A 251 -13.03 -17.29 -2.94
N THR A 252 -13.53 -16.16 -2.47
CA THR A 252 -12.67 -15.12 -1.90
C THR A 252 -12.69 -15.16 -0.38
N ALA A 253 -11.53 -15.24 0.25
CA ALA A 253 -11.41 -15.20 1.70
C ALA A 253 -10.11 -14.53 2.14
N ARG A 254 -10.16 -13.77 3.24
CA ARG A 254 -8.99 -13.20 3.91
C ARG A 254 -9.05 -13.51 5.40
N ASP A 255 -8.18 -12.85 6.19
CA ASP A 255 -7.97 -13.08 7.62
C ASP A 255 -9.26 -13.31 8.41
N ALA A 256 -10.22 -12.39 8.28
CA ALA A 256 -11.48 -12.47 9.04
C ALA A 256 -12.34 -13.67 8.61
N ALA A 257 -12.39 -13.98 7.31
CA ALA A 257 -13.14 -15.12 6.81
C ALA A 257 -12.51 -16.44 7.24
N HIS A 258 -11.17 -16.58 7.09
CA HIS A 258 -10.44 -17.76 7.56
C HIS A 258 -10.64 -17.98 9.07
N LYS A 259 -10.52 -16.89 9.86
CA LYS A 259 -10.72 -16.98 11.31
C LYS A 259 -12.13 -17.47 11.62
N ARG A 260 -13.17 -16.91 10.98
CA ARG A 260 -14.55 -17.34 11.20
C ARG A 260 -14.78 -18.80 10.82
N ILE A 261 -14.24 -19.26 9.68
CA ILE A 261 -14.36 -20.66 9.27
C ILE A 261 -13.79 -21.61 10.33
N VAL A 262 -12.61 -21.29 10.86
CA VAL A 262 -11.94 -22.09 11.89
C VAL A 262 -12.70 -22.03 13.22
N ASP A 263 -13.13 -20.84 13.65
CA ASP A 263 -13.88 -20.64 14.90
C ASP A 263 -15.25 -21.36 14.83
N ASP A 264 -15.98 -21.25 13.71
CA ASP A 264 -17.27 -21.89 13.50
C ASP A 264 -17.14 -23.42 13.50
N PHE A 265 -16.10 -23.94 12.85
CA PHE A 265 -15.81 -25.38 12.87
C PHE A 265 -15.46 -25.88 14.27
N ALA A 266 -14.64 -25.13 15.00
CA ALA A 266 -14.28 -25.46 16.38
C ALA A 266 -15.50 -25.47 17.32
N ALA A 267 -16.48 -24.58 17.08
CA ALA A 267 -17.68 -24.48 17.89
C ALA A 267 -18.75 -25.52 17.54
N ASN A 268 -18.92 -25.83 16.25
CA ASN A 268 -20.07 -26.55 15.73
C ASN A 268 -19.72 -27.89 15.05
N GLY A 269 -18.44 -28.16 14.78
CA GLY A 269 -17.97 -29.34 14.03
C GLY A 269 -18.38 -29.36 12.55
N THR A 270 -18.91 -28.25 12.02
CA THR A 270 -19.38 -28.14 10.65
C THR A 270 -18.72 -27.00 9.91
N LEU A 271 -18.40 -27.20 8.64
CA LEU A 271 -17.89 -26.17 7.76
C LEU A 271 -19.05 -25.30 7.22
N PRO A 272 -18.83 -23.98 7.00
CA PRO A 272 -19.88 -23.11 6.46
C PRO A 272 -20.24 -23.39 5.01
N PHE A 273 -19.38 -24.13 4.28
CA PHE A 273 -19.62 -24.63 2.92
C PHE A 273 -18.73 -25.85 2.66
N ASP A 274 -19.03 -26.61 1.62
CA ASP A 274 -18.18 -27.71 1.19
C ASP A 274 -16.87 -27.18 0.59
N MET A 275 -15.76 -27.41 1.28
CA MET A 275 -14.43 -26.94 0.89
C MET A 275 -13.72 -27.92 -0.07
N LYS A 276 -14.28 -29.11 -0.27
CA LYS A 276 -13.65 -30.13 -1.09
C LYS A 276 -13.46 -29.65 -2.52
N ASP A 277 -12.22 -29.78 -3.00
CA ASP A 277 -11.82 -29.42 -4.36
C ASP A 277 -12.05 -27.95 -4.74
N LYS A 278 -12.14 -27.05 -3.75
CA LYS A 278 -12.33 -25.62 -3.99
C LYS A 278 -11.01 -24.87 -4.03
N ILE A 279 -11.04 -23.73 -4.73
CA ILE A 279 -9.94 -22.78 -4.83
C ILE A 279 -10.29 -21.54 -4.03
N VAL A 280 -9.37 -21.05 -3.20
CA VAL A 280 -9.55 -19.85 -2.40
C VAL A 280 -8.59 -18.73 -2.86
N PHE A 281 -9.16 -17.64 -3.33
CA PHE A 281 -8.43 -16.43 -3.66
C PHE A 281 -8.31 -15.54 -2.42
N TYR A 282 -7.09 -15.27 -2.01
CA TYR A 282 -6.80 -14.40 -0.87
C TYR A 282 -7.05 -12.93 -1.23
N ALA A 283 -8.30 -12.60 -1.40
CA ALA A 283 -8.74 -11.29 -1.80
C ALA A 283 -9.94 -10.82 -0.98
N GLY A 284 -10.18 -9.53 -1.01
CA GLY A 284 -11.39 -8.91 -0.47
C GLY A 284 -11.82 -7.83 -1.44
N PRO A 285 -12.80 -8.12 -2.31
CA PRO A 285 -13.32 -7.15 -3.26
C PRO A 285 -13.77 -5.85 -2.60
N CYS A 286 -13.60 -4.74 -3.29
CA CYS A 286 -14.29 -3.50 -2.94
C CYS A 286 -15.79 -3.65 -3.21
N PRO A 287 -16.64 -2.81 -2.61
CA PRO A 287 -18.04 -2.75 -3.02
C PRO A 287 -18.16 -2.51 -4.52
N ALA A 288 -19.08 -3.20 -5.17
CA ALA A 288 -19.36 -2.99 -6.59
C ALA A 288 -19.97 -1.59 -6.81
N ALA A 289 -19.60 -0.94 -7.90
CA ALA A 289 -20.27 0.27 -8.35
C ALA A 289 -21.65 -0.07 -8.95
N LEU A 290 -22.45 0.97 -9.21
CA LEU A 290 -23.75 0.78 -9.85
C LEU A 290 -23.56 0.10 -11.22
N ASN A 291 -24.24 -0.99 -11.45
CA ASN A 291 -24.16 -1.83 -12.67
C ASN A 291 -22.87 -2.69 -12.81
N GLU A 292 -22.06 -2.80 -11.77
CA GLU A 292 -20.96 -3.75 -11.73
C GLU A 292 -21.32 -4.97 -10.89
N VAL A 293 -20.85 -6.14 -11.29
CA VAL A 293 -21.07 -7.40 -10.55
C VAL A 293 -20.17 -7.48 -9.33
N ILE A 294 -18.94 -6.95 -9.43
CA ILE A 294 -17.92 -6.98 -8.39
C ILE A 294 -17.06 -5.72 -8.49
N GLY A 295 -16.68 -5.15 -7.37
CA GLY A 295 -15.74 -4.04 -7.34
C GLY A 295 -14.27 -4.49 -7.52
N PRO A 296 -13.34 -3.55 -7.61
CA PRO A 296 -11.91 -3.87 -7.76
C PRO A 296 -11.45 -4.90 -6.76
N VAL A 297 -10.74 -5.92 -7.24
CA VAL A 297 -10.23 -7.04 -6.46
C VAL A 297 -8.76 -7.32 -6.83
N GLY A 298 -7.97 -7.73 -5.85
CA GLY A 298 -6.59 -8.11 -6.06
C GLY A 298 -6.07 -8.95 -4.89
N PRO A 299 -4.99 -9.73 -5.11
CA PRO A 299 -4.44 -10.60 -4.09
C PRO A 299 -3.88 -9.82 -2.91
N THR A 300 -4.10 -10.32 -1.69
CA THR A 300 -3.42 -9.85 -0.49
C THR A 300 -2.19 -10.71 -0.20
N THR A 301 -1.29 -10.22 0.66
CA THR A 301 -0.11 -10.96 1.10
C THR A 301 -0.52 -12.28 1.78
N SER A 302 -0.05 -13.39 1.24
CA SER A 302 -0.50 -14.74 1.61
C SER A 302 0.00 -15.21 2.97
N SER A 303 1.16 -14.74 3.43
CA SER A 303 1.73 -15.12 4.73
C SER A 303 0.82 -14.81 5.92
N ARG A 304 -0.12 -13.89 5.77
CA ARG A 304 -1.15 -13.59 6.78
C ARG A 304 -2.12 -14.75 7.03
N MET A 305 -2.34 -15.58 6.02
CA MET A 305 -3.21 -16.77 6.09
C MET A 305 -2.47 -18.05 6.43
N ASP A 306 -1.13 -18.02 6.57
CA ASP A 306 -0.32 -19.21 6.81
C ASP A 306 -0.75 -20.03 8.02
N LYS A 307 -1.14 -19.37 9.10
CA LYS A 307 -1.64 -20.01 10.32
C LYS A 307 -2.94 -20.80 10.13
N PHE A 308 -3.66 -20.59 9.03
CA PHE A 308 -4.88 -21.31 8.68
C PHE A 308 -4.66 -22.35 7.58
N CYS A 309 -3.44 -22.38 7.00
CA CYS A 309 -3.14 -23.14 5.80
C CYS A 309 -3.36 -24.64 6.00
N GLU A 310 -2.84 -25.20 7.06
CA GLU A 310 -3.01 -26.63 7.40
C GLU A 310 -4.49 -26.99 7.52
N PHE A 311 -5.27 -26.19 8.25
CA PHE A 311 -6.71 -26.40 8.39
C PHE A 311 -7.43 -26.38 7.05
N MET A 312 -7.17 -25.37 6.21
CA MET A 312 -7.87 -25.21 4.95
C MET A 312 -7.58 -26.38 3.99
N TYR A 313 -6.34 -26.78 3.84
CA TYR A 313 -5.94 -27.85 2.92
C TYR A 313 -6.35 -29.23 3.44
N SER A 314 -6.28 -29.48 4.74
CA SER A 314 -6.78 -30.74 5.32
C SER A 314 -8.29 -30.93 5.18
N HIS A 315 -9.04 -29.82 5.02
CA HIS A 315 -10.48 -29.86 4.78
C HIS A 315 -10.87 -29.77 3.29
N GLY A 316 -9.88 -29.95 2.39
CA GLY A 316 -10.16 -30.23 0.98
C GLY A 316 -9.90 -29.09 0.00
N ILE A 317 -9.42 -27.91 0.42
CA ILE A 317 -8.99 -26.89 -0.52
C ILE A 317 -7.88 -27.45 -1.40
N VAL A 318 -8.01 -27.30 -2.72
CA VAL A 318 -7.03 -27.82 -3.70
C VAL A 318 -5.99 -26.79 -4.06
N ALA A 319 -6.35 -25.52 -4.09
CA ALA A 319 -5.41 -24.44 -4.37
C ALA A 319 -5.79 -23.14 -3.66
N THR A 320 -4.77 -22.33 -3.41
CA THR A 320 -4.95 -20.94 -2.97
C THR A 320 -4.25 -19.98 -3.92
N ILE A 321 -4.88 -18.83 -4.17
CA ILE A 321 -4.34 -17.77 -5.02
C ILE A 321 -3.96 -16.58 -4.13
N GLY A 322 -2.74 -16.09 -4.28
CA GLY A 322 -2.26 -14.98 -3.45
C GLY A 322 -1.01 -14.33 -4.00
N LYS A 323 -0.28 -13.61 -3.14
CA LYS A 323 1.01 -13.04 -3.49
C LYS A 323 2.00 -13.12 -2.34
N GLY A 324 3.28 -13.12 -2.69
CA GLY A 324 4.40 -13.18 -1.74
C GLY A 324 4.69 -14.56 -1.20
N GLU A 325 5.78 -14.66 -0.51
CA GLU A 325 6.29 -15.91 0.03
C GLU A 325 5.38 -16.51 1.10
N ARG A 326 5.46 -17.84 1.23
CA ARG A 326 4.78 -18.61 2.26
C ARG A 326 5.78 -19.08 3.30
N SER A 327 5.33 -19.23 4.54
CA SER A 327 6.14 -19.84 5.59
C SER A 327 6.43 -21.33 5.28
N LYS A 328 7.52 -21.85 5.84
CA LYS A 328 7.88 -23.27 5.70
C LYS A 328 6.72 -24.20 6.11
N ALA A 329 6.06 -23.89 7.23
CA ALA A 329 4.93 -24.68 7.70
C ALA A 329 3.74 -24.68 6.71
N ALA A 330 3.45 -23.53 6.08
CA ALA A 330 2.42 -23.45 5.06
C ALA A 330 2.79 -24.24 3.80
N ILE A 331 4.04 -24.17 3.34
CA ILE A 331 4.55 -24.95 2.20
C ILE A 331 4.41 -26.45 2.48
N ASP A 332 4.82 -26.90 3.66
CA ASP A 332 4.74 -28.30 4.05
C ASP A 332 3.29 -28.79 4.10
N ALA A 333 2.37 -27.99 4.66
CA ALA A 333 0.94 -28.30 4.70
C ALA A 333 0.31 -28.41 3.29
N ILE A 334 0.63 -27.47 2.39
CA ILE A 334 0.18 -27.49 1.00
C ILE A 334 0.68 -28.75 0.30
N SER A 335 1.98 -29.08 0.47
CA SER A 335 2.61 -30.22 -0.16
C SER A 335 2.04 -31.54 0.36
N ALA A 336 1.82 -31.67 1.66
CA ALA A 336 1.26 -32.85 2.29
C ALA A 336 -0.15 -33.21 1.75
N CYS A 337 -0.95 -32.21 1.38
CA CYS A 337 -2.28 -32.37 0.80
C CYS A 337 -2.29 -32.43 -0.73
N GLY A 338 -1.13 -32.39 -1.40
CA GLY A 338 -1.02 -32.33 -2.86
C GLY A 338 -1.66 -31.07 -3.45
N GLY A 339 -1.74 -30.00 -2.65
CA GLY A 339 -2.33 -28.73 -3.04
C GLY A 339 -1.37 -27.83 -3.85
N LYS A 340 -1.89 -26.71 -4.31
CA LYS A 340 -1.12 -25.70 -5.07
C LYS A 340 -1.26 -24.31 -4.45
N TYR A 341 -0.21 -23.52 -4.61
CA TYR A 341 -0.23 -22.08 -4.37
C TYR A 341 0.02 -21.38 -5.72
N LEU A 342 -0.95 -20.58 -6.16
CA LEU A 342 -1.00 -19.89 -7.44
C LEU A 342 -0.78 -18.39 -7.26
#